data_dacf9ec3bcced59816ca1dd16e616da0
#
_entry.id   dacf9ec3bcced59816ca1dd16e616da0
#
_cell.length_a   1.000
_cell.length_b   1.000
_cell.length_c   1.000
_cell.angle_alpha   90.00
_cell.angle_beta   90.00
_cell.angle_gamma   90.00
#
_symmetry.space_group_name_H-M   'P 1'
#
loop_
_entity.id
_entity.type
_entity.pdbx_description
1 polymer ?
#
loop_
_entity_poly.entity_id
_entity_poly.type
_entity_poly.pdbx_seq_one_letter_code
_entity_poly.pdbx_strand_id
1 'polypeptide(L)'
;MEATTRCFLELIRKEIFTKEELDVTPEYFRSFREKNLGEIQLIGLQHINLKKASEEIRARLKKIEQEEVQTTISEEVKSDLKDAAYAHLHNHTQFSVLQSTIAINDLVKASAKFKMPAVAMTDTGNMMGAFHFVSAVMNHNKAAKAKIEAAIEAGEEPTEIEIKPIVGCEFNICEDHKDKTKKDNGNQVVLLAKNKKGYHNLAKMSSIAYTDGFYYVPRIDRKIVEQYKEDIMVLSGNLYGEIPSKILNVGESQAEEALIWWKEQFGSDFYLELMRHKQEDENRVNQTLIAFAKKHNVKLIATNNTYYVNKEDANAHDILLCVKEGEKQATPIGRGRGYRYGLPNQEYYFKSGEEMKQLFADLPEAIINIQEIIDKVEAYSLYRDVLLPKFKIPDEFEVAEDAEDGGVRGENNYLRDLTYKGAAKRYPELTAAIKERLDFELLTISNSGYPGYFLIVQDFIAEARKMDVSVGPGRGSAAGSAVAYCLGITNIDPIKYDLLFERFLNPDRVSMPDI
;
A
#
# COMPACT_ATOMS: atom_id res chain seq x y z
N MET A 1 -28.83 -9.45 -26.47
CA MET A 1 -29.22 -10.75 -27.06
C MET A 1 -28.02 -11.65 -27.31
N GLU A 2 -26.99 -11.21 -28.01
CA GLU A 2 -25.79 -12.06 -28.27
C GLU A 2 -25.10 -12.52 -26.99
N ALA A 3 -24.95 -11.65 -25.99
CA ALA A 3 -24.37 -12.00 -24.68
C ALA A 3 -25.24 -13.02 -23.92
N THR A 4 -26.58 -12.88 -23.97
CA THR A 4 -27.51 -13.80 -23.32
C THR A 4 -27.47 -15.17 -24.01
N THR A 5 -27.43 -15.19 -25.34
CA THR A 5 -27.31 -16.43 -26.12
C THR A 5 -25.99 -17.15 -25.87
N ARG A 6 -24.88 -16.41 -25.76
CA ARG A 6 -23.57 -16.96 -25.39
C ARG A 6 -23.59 -17.55 -23.98
N CYS A 7 -24.22 -16.86 -23.02
CA CYS A 7 -24.35 -17.34 -21.66
C CYS A 7 -25.12 -18.68 -21.61
N PHE A 8 -26.27 -18.78 -22.30
CA PHE A 8 -27.02 -20.03 -22.37
C PHE A 8 -26.28 -21.15 -23.07
N LEU A 9 -25.56 -20.86 -24.15
CA LEU A 9 -24.74 -21.86 -24.86
C LEU A 9 -23.55 -22.34 -23.99
N GLU A 10 -22.97 -21.48 -23.19
CA GLU A 10 -21.92 -21.85 -22.22
C GLU A 10 -22.47 -22.73 -21.09
N LEU A 11 -23.67 -22.42 -20.57
CA LEU A 11 -24.32 -23.24 -19.55
C LEU A 11 -24.68 -24.63 -20.06
N ILE A 12 -25.12 -24.76 -21.32
CA ILE A 12 -25.34 -26.06 -21.98
C ILE A 12 -24.01 -26.80 -22.19
N ARG A 13 -22.95 -26.10 -22.62
CA ARG A 13 -21.62 -26.68 -22.86
C ARG A 13 -20.98 -27.19 -21.57
N LYS A 14 -21.26 -26.56 -20.45
CA LYS A 14 -20.82 -26.99 -19.12
C LYS A 14 -21.74 -28.00 -18.44
N GLU A 15 -22.73 -28.53 -19.19
CA GLU A 15 -23.71 -29.51 -18.70
C GLU A 15 -24.52 -29.04 -17.46
N ILE A 16 -24.55 -27.71 -17.18
CA ILE A 16 -25.32 -27.14 -16.08
C ILE A 16 -26.82 -27.22 -16.37
N PHE A 17 -27.20 -27.11 -17.67
CA PHE A 17 -28.56 -27.33 -18.17
C PHE A 17 -28.52 -28.15 -19.46
N THR A 18 -29.48 -29.03 -19.62
CA THR A 18 -29.74 -29.69 -20.91
C THR A 18 -30.50 -28.74 -21.85
N LYS A 19 -30.45 -29.04 -23.15
CA LYS A 19 -31.21 -28.27 -24.16
C LYS A 19 -32.71 -28.29 -23.89
N GLU A 20 -33.22 -29.41 -23.40
CA GLU A 20 -34.62 -29.66 -23.08
C GLU A 20 -35.07 -28.89 -21.83
N GLU A 21 -34.20 -28.72 -20.83
CA GLU A 21 -34.49 -27.97 -19.62
C GLU A 21 -34.62 -26.46 -19.85
N LEU A 22 -34.00 -25.94 -20.90
CA LEU A 22 -34.07 -24.51 -21.24
C LEU A 22 -35.27 -24.21 -22.17
N ASP A 23 -35.84 -25.22 -22.80
CA ASP A 23 -36.94 -25.09 -23.82
C ASP A 23 -36.62 -24.00 -24.88
N VAL A 24 -35.32 -23.77 -25.15
CA VAL A 24 -34.86 -22.71 -26.04
C VAL A 24 -33.62 -23.18 -26.80
N THR A 25 -33.83 -23.49 -28.10
CA THR A 25 -32.72 -23.92 -28.97
C THR A 25 -32.01 -22.74 -29.65
N PRO A 26 -30.74 -22.91 -30.10
CA PRO A 26 -30.06 -21.91 -30.93
C PRO A 26 -30.80 -21.52 -32.20
N GLU A 27 -31.57 -22.43 -32.78
CA GLU A 27 -32.45 -22.17 -33.94
C GLU A 27 -33.60 -21.27 -33.59
N TYR A 28 -34.20 -21.39 -32.41
CA TYR A 28 -35.24 -20.52 -31.91
C TYR A 28 -34.75 -19.07 -31.84
N PHE A 29 -33.55 -18.83 -31.30
CA PHE A 29 -32.94 -17.50 -31.26
C PHE A 29 -32.59 -16.97 -32.67
N ARG A 30 -32.24 -17.83 -33.61
CA ARG A 30 -31.94 -17.44 -34.99
C ARG A 30 -33.22 -17.03 -35.75
N SER A 31 -34.26 -17.78 -35.62
CA SER A 31 -35.57 -17.45 -36.25
C SER A 31 -36.20 -16.20 -35.66
N PHE A 32 -35.91 -15.94 -34.38
CA PHE A 32 -36.35 -14.72 -33.68
C PHE A 32 -35.62 -13.46 -34.17
N ARG A 33 -34.36 -13.56 -34.55
CA ARG A 33 -33.55 -12.45 -35.07
C ARG A 33 -34.07 -11.92 -36.41
N GLU A 34 -34.76 -12.75 -37.15
CA GLU A 34 -35.30 -12.41 -38.48
C GLU A 34 -36.69 -11.76 -38.44
N LYS A 35 -37.38 -11.79 -37.30
CA LYS A 35 -38.67 -11.17 -37.08
C LYS A 35 -38.60 -10.02 -36.08
N ASN A 36 -38.76 -8.81 -36.54
CA ASN A 36 -38.93 -7.50 -35.86
C ASN A 36 -38.55 -7.38 -34.37
N LEU A 37 -37.53 -6.56 -34.10
CA LEU A 37 -36.96 -6.27 -32.78
C LEU A 37 -37.94 -5.80 -31.67
N GLY A 38 -39.10 -5.22 -32.03
CA GLY A 38 -40.11 -4.71 -31.08
C GLY A 38 -40.95 -5.81 -30.41
N GLU A 39 -41.28 -6.87 -31.12
CA GLU A 39 -42.03 -8.01 -30.58
C GLU A 39 -41.17 -8.94 -29.73
N ILE A 40 -39.88 -8.95 -30.00
CA ILE A 40 -38.89 -9.78 -29.26
C ILE A 40 -38.85 -9.45 -27.78
N GLN A 41 -38.93 -8.16 -27.42
CA GLN A 41 -38.92 -7.75 -26.02
C GLN A 41 -40.16 -8.20 -25.24
N LEU A 42 -41.33 -8.24 -25.86
CA LEU A 42 -42.56 -8.60 -25.18
C LEU A 42 -42.75 -10.13 -25.03
N ILE A 43 -42.42 -10.90 -26.04
CA ILE A 43 -42.64 -12.36 -26.07
C ILE A 43 -41.54 -13.09 -25.28
N GLY A 44 -40.28 -12.63 -25.36
CA GLY A 44 -39.18 -13.17 -24.55
C GLY A 44 -39.40 -13.00 -23.05
N LEU A 45 -40.01 -11.89 -22.63
CA LEU A 45 -40.32 -11.63 -21.20
C LEU A 45 -41.56 -12.42 -20.72
N GLN A 46 -42.46 -12.85 -21.59
CA GLN A 46 -43.64 -13.62 -21.20
C GLN A 46 -43.39 -15.14 -21.06
N HIS A 47 -42.43 -15.69 -21.79
CA HIS A 47 -42.15 -17.14 -21.80
C HIS A 47 -40.95 -17.57 -20.96
N ILE A 48 -40.01 -16.67 -20.65
CA ILE A 48 -38.90 -16.96 -19.74
C ILE A 48 -39.14 -16.23 -18.43
N ASN A 49 -39.48 -16.95 -17.39
CA ASN A 49 -39.46 -16.39 -16.05
C ASN A 49 -37.98 -16.22 -15.64
N LEU A 50 -37.33 -15.18 -16.21
CA LEU A 50 -35.91 -14.87 -16.02
C LEU A 50 -35.52 -14.77 -14.55
N LYS A 51 -36.47 -14.39 -13.69
CA LYS A 51 -36.24 -14.34 -12.24
C LYS A 51 -36.13 -15.75 -11.68
N LYS A 52 -37.05 -16.65 -12.03
CA LYS A 52 -37.03 -18.05 -11.57
C LYS A 52 -35.84 -18.82 -12.14
N ALA A 53 -35.57 -18.67 -13.43
CA ALA A 53 -34.38 -19.27 -14.05
C ALA A 53 -33.07 -18.73 -13.44
N SER A 54 -33.00 -17.43 -13.14
CA SER A 54 -31.84 -16.82 -12.45
C SER A 54 -31.68 -17.34 -11.02
N GLU A 55 -32.77 -17.55 -10.29
CA GLU A 55 -32.75 -18.11 -8.93
C GLU A 55 -32.33 -19.59 -8.94
N GLU A 56 -32.85 -20.38 -9.89
CA GLU A 56 -32.47 -21.78 -10.08
C GLU A 56 -31.01 -21.93 -10.53
N ILE A 57 -30.52 -21.09 -11.44
CA ILE A 57 -29.11 -21.04 -11.85
C ILE A 57 -28.22 -20.69 -10.66
N ARG A 58 -28.58 -19.68 -9.86
CA ARG A 58 -27.83 -19.31 -8.65
C ARG A 58 -27.81 -20.45 -7.63
N ALA A 59 -28.93 -21.13 -7.43
CA ALA A 59 -29.01 -22.27 -6.51
C ALA A 59 -28.15 -23.44 -6.98
N ARG A 60 -28.13 -23.75 -8.29
CA ARG A 60 -27.30 -24.81 -8.87
C ARG A 60 -25.81 -24.45 -8.88
N LEU A 61 -25.46 -23.20 -9.22
CA LEU A 61 -24.08 -22.72 -9.12
C LEU A 61 -23.57 -22.80 -7.67
N LYS A 62 -24.39 -22.40 -6.71
CA LYS A 62 -24.07 -22.52 -5.28
C LYS A 62 -23.90 -23.97 -4.83
N LYS A 63 -24.67 -24.90 -5.41
CA LYS A 63 -24.57 -26.33 -5.13
C LYS A 63 -23.30 -26.92 -5.75
N ILE A 64 -22.94 -26.54 -7.00
CA ILE A 64 -21.70 -26.93 -7.65
C ILE A 64 -20.48 -26.36 -6.92
N GLU A 65 -20.53 -25.08 -6.50
CA GLU A 65 -19.50 -24.48 -5.66
C GLU A 65 -19.34 -25.23 -4.32
N GLN A 66 -20.41 -25.76 -3.76
CA GLN A 66 -20.37 -26.59 -2.56
C GLN A 66 -19.88 -28.02 -2.83
N GLU A 67 -20.18 -28.59 -3.99
CA GLU A 67 -19.72 -29.94 -4.40
C GLU A 67 -18.26 -29.95 -4.88
N GLU A 68 -17.76 -28.90 -5.55
CA GLU A 68 -16.34 -28.74 -5.91
C GLU A 68 -15.44 -28.59 -4.67
N VAL A 69 -15.97 -28.12 -3.54
CA VAL A 69 -15.24 -28.00 -2.26
C VAL A 69 -15.24 -29.31 -1.44
N GLN A 70 -16.07 -30.29 -1.81
CA GLN A 70 -16.08 -31.61 -1.16
C GLN A 70 -15.11 -32.62 -1.82
N THR A 71 -13.90 -32.22 -2.17
CA THR A 71 -12.80 -33.19 -2.22
C THR A 71 -12.60 -33.70 -0.79
N THR A 72 -12.65 -35.01 -0.63
CA THR A 72 -12.48 -35.73 0.66
C THR A 72 -11.11 -35.41 1.26
N ILE A 73 -11.04 -34.31 2.01
CA ILE A 73 -9.87 -33.93 2.78
C ILE A 73 -9.84 -34.87 3.97
N SER A 74 -8.72 -35.52 4.22
CA SER A 74 -8.56 -36.39 5.38
C SER A 74 -8.83 -35.59 6.68
N GLU A 75 -9.37 -36.25 7.69
CA GLU A 75 -9.64 -35.59 9.00
C GLU A 75 -8.36 -35.07 9.64
N GLU A 76 -7.23 -35.70 9.36
CA GLU A 76 -5.89 -35.29 9.80
C GLU A 76 -5.47 -33.93 9.23
N VAL A 77 -5.66 -33.70 7.92
CA VAL A 77 -5.40 -32.42 7.26
C VAL A 77 -6.35 -31.33 7.76
N LYS A 78 -7.61 -31.67 8.07
CA LYS A 78 -8.54 -30.73 8.70
C LYS A 78 -8.10 -30.34 10.11
N SER A 79 -7.47 -31.25 10.84
CA SER A 79 -6.89 -30.99 12.17
C SER A 79 -5.72 -30.00 12.08
N ASP A 80 -4.78 -30.24 11.18
CA ASP A 80 -3.57 -29.41 11.02
C ASP A 80 -3.90 -27.97 10.56
N LEU A 81 -4.89 -27.83 9.68
CA LEU A 81 -5.34 -26.52 9.22
C LEU A 81 -6.18 -25.77 10.24
N LYS A 82 -6.86 -26.45 11.16
CA LYS A 82 -7.76 -25.83 12.14
C LYS A 82 -7.02 -24.78 12.98
N ASP A 83 -5.83 -25.14 13.47
CA ASP A 83 -5.03 -24.31 14.36
C ASP A 83 -3.99 -23.46 13.61
N ALA A 84 -3.83 -23.66 12.30
CA ALA A 84 -2.90 -22.87 11.50
C ALA A 84 -3.33 -21.40 11.43
N ALA A 85 -2.42 -20.51 11.72
CA ALA A 85 -2.65 -19.09 11.53
C ALA A 85 -2.64 -18.74 10.03
N TYR A 86 -3.47 -17.78 9.63
CA TYR A 86 -3.46 -17.21 8.28
C TYR A 86 -3.28 -15.70 8.33
N ALA A 87 -2.49 -15.17 7.41
CA ALA A 87 -2.32 -13.75 7.18
C ALA A 87 -2.24 -13.47 5.68
N HIS A 88 -2.90 -12.43 5.22
CA HIS A 88 -2.73 -11.97 3.85
C HIS A 88 -1.38 -11.29 3.67
N LEU A 89 -0.56 -11.82 2.77
CA LEU A 89 0.80 -11.32 2.50
C LEU A 89 0.90 -10.52 1.20
N HIS A 90 -0.17 -10.46 0.39
CA HIS A 90 -0.22 -9.74 -0.88
C HIS A 90 -1.52 -8.93 -0.97
N ASN A 91 -1.47 -7.67 -0.55
CA ASN A 91 -2.61 -6.77 -0.53
C ASN A 91 -2.25 -5.41 -1.10
N HIS A 92 -3.16 -4.86 -1.88
CA HIS A 92 -3.08 -3.50 -2.42
C HIS A 92 -4.02 -2.58 -1.66
N THR A 93 -3.52 -1.41 -1.27
CA THR A 93 -4.31 -0.37 -0.61
C THR A 93 -4.63 0.78 -1.58
N GLN A 94 -5.33 1.79 -1.09
CA GLN A 94 -5.59 3.05 -1.82
C GLN A 94 -4.32 3.73 -2.36
N PHE A 95 -3.14 3.34 -1.88
CA PHE A 95 -1.84 3.83 -2.36
C PHE A 95 -1.33 3.07 -3.59
N SER A 96 -1.95 1.94 -3.96
CA SER A 96 -1.94 1.43 -5.34
C SER A 96 -2.94 2.24 -6.15
N VAL A 97 -2.54 3.49 -6.48
CA VAL A 97 -3.41 4.56 -6.98
C VAL A 97 -4.17 4.10 -8.22
N LEU A 98 -5.51 4.27 -8.22
CA LEU A 98 -6.43 3.81 -9.27
C LEU A 98 -6.40 2.29 -9.52
N GLN A 99 -5.91 1.49 -8.57
CA GLN A 99 -5.83 0.03 -8.71
C GLN A 99 -6.49 -0.73 -7.55
N SER A 100 -6.65 -0.10 -6.38
CA SER A 100 -7.30 -0.71 -5.22
C SER A 100 -8.25 0.27 -4.53
N THR A 101 -9.32 -0.28 -3.97
CA THR A 101 -10.31 0.47 -3.17
C THR A 101 -10.12 0.29 -1.67
N ILE A 102 -9.12 -0.46 -1.22
CA ILE A 102 -8.90 -0.76 0.20
C ILE A 102 -8.30 0.47 0.91
N ALA A 103 -9.07 1.10 1.80
CA ALA A 103 -8.48 2.05 2.73
C ALA A 103 -7.67 1.31 3.81
N ILE A 104 -6.54 1.90 4.23
CA ILE A 104 -5.65 1.29 5.25
C ILE A 104 -6.40 0.90 6.52
N ASN A 105 -7.27 1.78 7.02
CA ASN A 105 -8.06 1.49 8.22
C ASN A 105 -9.01 0.31 8.03
N ASP A 106 -9.55 0.12 6.82
CA ASP A 106 -10.46 -1.00 6.53
C ASP A 106 -9.69 -2.31 6.38
N LEU A 107 -8.46 -2.28 5.84
CA LEU A 107 -7.54 -3.42 5.86
C LEU A 107 -7.26 -3.91 7.29
N VAL A 108 -6.92 -2.97 8.20
CA VAL A 108 -6.64 -3.30 9.61
C VAL A 108 -7.90 -3.83 10.32
N LYS A 109 -9.06 -3.21 10.11
CA LYS A 109 -10.34 -3.67 10.67
C LYS A 109 -10.73 -5.07 10.17
N ALA A 110 -10.55 -5.35 8.88
CA ALA A 110 -10.84 -6.66 8.30
C ALA A 110 -9.91 -7.74 8.89
N SER A 111 -8.63 -7.43 9.04
CA SER A 111 -7.65 -8.32 9.67
C SER A 111 -8.00 -8.62 11.13
N ALA A 112 -8.40 -7.61 11.89
CA ALA A 112 -8.88 -7.77 13.27
C ALA A 112 -10.15 -8.61 13.34
N LYS A 113 -11.15 -8.31 12.48
CA LYS A 113 -12.41 -9.06 12.39
C LYS A 113 -12.18 -10.57 12.14
N PHE A 114 -11.23 -10.89 11.28
CA PHE A 114 -10.89 -12.28 10.93
C PHE A 114 -9.81 -12.88 11.85
N LYS A 115 -9.43 -12.17 12.92
CA LYS A 115 -8.41 -12.61 13.90
C LYS A 115 -7.09 -13.04 13.25
N MET A 116 -6.62 -12.27 12.27
CA MET A 116 -5.37 -12.54 11.60
C MET A 116 -4.19 -12.00 12.42
N PRO A 117 -3.17 -12.84 12.75
CA PRO A 117 -2.04 -12.44 13.60
C PRO A 117 -1.12 -11.43 12.93
N ALA A 118 -1.21 -11.28 11.61
CA ALA A 118 -0.45 -10.33 10.82
C ALA A 118 -1.22 -9.92 9.56
N VAL A 119 -0.80 -8.85 8.94
CA VAL A 119 -1.26 -8.44 7.61
C VAL A 119 -0.15 -7.69 6.89
N ALA A 120 0.02 -7.94 5.60
CA ALA A 120 0.96 -7.19 4.77
C ALA A 120 0.26 -6.07 4.00
N MET A 121 1.02 -5.00 3.74
CA MET A 121 0.71 -3.99 2.74
C MET A 121 1.79 -4.05 1.66
N THR A 122 1.38 -4.31 0.42
CA THR A 122 2.29 -4.55 -0.72
C THR A 122 1.85 -3.75 -1.95
N ASP A 123 1.72 -2.44 -1.77
CA ASP A 123 1.30 -1.54 -2.84
C ASP A 123 2.24 -1.57 -4.05
N THR A 124 1.68 -1.36 -5.24
CA THR A 124 2.40 -1.42 -6.50
C THR A 124 3.38 -0.26 -6.65
N GLY A 125 4.65 -0.57 -6.65
CA GLY A 125 5.77 0.32 -6.97
C GLY A 125 6.07 1.40 -5.95
N ASN A 126 5.33 1.51 -4.83
CA ASN A 126 5.55 2.59 -3.88
C ASN A 126 5.38 2.19 -2.42
N MET A 127 5.93 3.02 -1.53
CA MET A 127 5.92 2.86 -0.07
C MET A 127 5.12 3.97 0.64
N MET A 128 4.29 4.72 -0.09
CA MET A 128 3.63 5.94 0.44
C MET A 128 2.68 5.65 1.59
N GLY A 129 2.03 4.48 1.61
CA GLY A 129 1.12 4.04 2.67
C GLY A 129 1.82 3.53 3.93
N ALA A 130 3.12 3.26 3.91
CA ALA A 130 3.80 2.50 4.97
C ALA A 130 3.68 3.13 6.37
N PHE A 131 3.89 4.44 6.48
CA PHE A 131 3.75 5.14 7.76
C PHE A 131 2.32 5.08 8.28
N HIS A 132 1.33 5.35 7.42
CA HIS A 132 -0.09 5.29 7.79
C HIS A 132 -0.50 3.88 8.19
N PHE A 133 -0.03 2.86 7.47
CA PHE A 133 -0.32 1.46 7.75
C PHE A 133 0.25 1.02 9.10
N VAL A 134 1.54 1.21 9.33
CA VAL A 134 2.18 0.85 10.61
C VAL A 134 1.52 1.61 11.77
N SER A 135 1.24 2.91 11.61
CA SER A 135 0.57 3.72 12.63
C SER A 135 -0.85 3.20 12.93
N ALA A 136 -1.63 2.84 11.89
CA ALA A 136 -2.98 2.31 12.07
C ALA A 136 -2.97 0.98 12.83
N VAL A 137 -2.03 0.07 12.50
CA VAL A 137 -1.88 -1.21 13.21
C VAL A 137 -1.42 -0.98 14.66
N MET A 138 -0.45 -0.10 14.91
CA MET A 138 0.01 0.23 16.26
C MET A 138 -1.11 0.82 17.12
N ASN A 139 -1.94 1.70 16.55
CA ASN A 139 -3.10 2.27 17.25
C ASN A 139 -4.15 1.20 17.57
N HIS A 140 -4.41 0.29 16.62
CA HIS A 140 -5.27 -0.88 16.88
C HIS A 140 -4.71 -1.73 18.01
N ASN A 141 -3.43 -2.10 17.96
CA ASN A 141 -2.79 -2.95 18.97
C ASN A 141 -2.81 -2.30 20.36
N LYS A 142 -2.59 -0.99 20.46
CA LYS A 142 -2.71 -0.26 21.73
C LYS A 142 -4.11 -0.40 22.33
N ALA A 143 -5.16 -0.28 21.53
CA ALA A 143 -6.54 -0.43 21.95
C ALA A 143 -6.88 -1.90 22.27
N ALA A 144 -6.42 -2.84 21.44
CA ALA A 144 -6.62 -4.28 21.63
C ALA A 144 -5.95 -4.77 22.92
N LYS A 145 -4.70 -4.35 23.16
CA LYS A 145 -3.95 -4.71 24.38
C LYS A 145 -4.68 -4.31 25.67
N ALA A 146 -5.21 -3.10 25.73
CA ALA A 146 -6.00 -2.64 26.89
C ALA A 146 -7.25 -3.51 27.12
N LYS A 147 -7.93 -3.93 26.04
CA LYS A 147 -9.10 -4.82 26.15
C LYS A 147 -8.71 -6.26 26.53
N ILE A 148 -7.60 -6.77 26.02
CA ILE A 148 -7.05 -8.08 26.36
C ILE A 148 -6.71 -8.12 27.87
N GLU A 149 -5.99 -7.11 28.37
CA GLU A 149 -5.64 -6.98 29.77
C GLU A 149 -6.89 -6.93 30.66
N ALA A 150 -7.90 -6.11 30.30
CA ALA A 150 -9.15 -6.01 31.02
C ALA A 150 -9.94 -7.34 31.06
N ALA A 151 -9.97 -8.10 29.93
CA ALA A 151 -10.63 -9.41 29.87
C ALA A 151 -9.92 -10.43 30.77
N ILE A 152 -8.57 -10.47 30.76
CA ILE A 152 -7.77 -11.33 31.62
C ILE A 152 -8.02 -11.01 33.10
N GLU A 153 -8.05 -9.72 33.49
CA GLU A 153 -8.36 -9.28 34.84
C GLU A 153 -9.77 -9.66 35.28
N ALA A 154 -10.74 -9.68 34.36
CA ALA A 154 -12.10 -10.11 34.57
C ALA A 154 -12.26 -11.65 34.59
N GLY A 155 -11.23 -12.43 34.27
CA GLY A 155 -11.27 -13.88 34.13
C GLY A 155 -12.01 -14.35 32.87
N GLU A 156 -12.11 -13.49 31.85
CA GLU A 156 -12.76 -13.78 30.57
C GLU A 156 -11.70 -14.10 29.49
N GLU A 157 -12.09 -14.89 28.48
CA GLU A 157 -11.22 -15.13 27.32
C GLU A 157 -11.14 -13.87 26.44
N PRO A 158 -9.93 -13.39 26.09
CA PRO A 158 -9.78 -12.25 25.20
C PRO A 158 -10.40 -12.51 23.82
N THR A 159 -11.20 -11.58 23.34
CA THR A 159 -11.79 -11.62 22.00
C THR A 159 -10.98 -10.87 20.95
N GLU A 160 -10.17 -9.91 21.38
CA GLU A 160 -9.29 -9.09 20.56
C GLU A 160 -7.92 -9.75 20.37
N ILE A 161 -7.22 -9.36 19.31
CA ILE A 161 -5.85 -9.80 19.05
C ILE A 161 -4.97 -8.62 18.66
N GLU A 162 -3.68 -8.74 18.91
CA GLU A 162 -2.67 -7.86 18.34
C GLU A 162 -2.31 -8.34 16.92
N ILE A 163 -2.10 -7.40 16.00
CA ILE A 163 -1.76 -7.65 14.60
C ILE A 163 -0.32 -7.21 14.34
N LYS A 164 0.48 -8.05 13.70
CA LYS A 164 1.83 -7.69 13.25
C LYS A 164 1.77 -7.01 11.88
N PRO A 165 2.23 -5.74 11.72
CA PRO A 165 2.31 -5.11 10.42
C PRO A 165 3.50 -5.66 9.63
N ILE A 166 3.26 -6.08 8.39
CA ILE A 166 4.31 -6.49 7.45
C ILE A 166 4.33 -5.46 6.32
N VAL A 167 5.42 -4.71 6.21
CA VAL A 167 5.56 -3.71 5.15
C VAL A 167 6.28 -4.35 3.97
N GLY A 168 5.66 -4.26 2.81
CA GLY A 168 6.19 -4.72 1.54
C GLY A 168 5.90 -3.77 0.39
N CYS A 169 6.31 -4.17 -0.79
CA CYS A 169 6.02 -3.47 -2.04
C CYS A 169 6.04 -4.48 -3.19
N GLU A 170 5.08 -4.36 -4.10
CA GLU A 170 5.10 -5.07 -5.37
C GLU A 170 5.90 -4.27 -6.39
N PHE A 171 7.06 -4.76 -6.79
CA PHE A 171 7.95 -4.09 -7.75
C PHE A 171 7.81 -4.68 -9.16
N ASN A 172 7.99 -3.81 -10.16
CA ASN A 172 8.18 -4.23 -11.54
C ASN A 172 9.68 -4.43 -11.81
N ILE A 173 10.09 -5.68 -11.98
CA ILE A 173 11.49 -6.08 -12.22
C ILE A 173 11.71 -6.22 -13.72
N CYS A 174 12.42 -5.28 -14.34
CA CYS A 174 12.74 -5.27 -15.77
C CYS A 174 14.18 -5.74 -16.05
N GLU A 175 14.55 -5.83 -17.31
CA GLU A 175 15.90 -6.24 -17.73
C GLU A 175 16.95 -5.19 -17.37
N ASP A 176 16.69 -3.92 -17.71
CA ASP A 176 17.52 -2.76 -17.35
C ASP A 176 16.59 -1.58 -17.06
N HIS A 177 16.57 -1.12 -15.81
CA HIS A 177 15.69 -0.04 -15.37
C HIS A 177 16.03 1.32 -16.00
N LYS A 178 17.26 1.50 -16.51
CA LYS A 178 17.71 2.74 -17.18
C LYS A 178 17.41 2.74 -18.67
N ASP A 179 17.17 1.57 -19.29
CA ASP A 179 16.81 1.51 -20.70
C ASP A 179 15.38 2.03 -20.92
N LYS A 180 15.27 3.15 -21.65
CA LYS A 180 14.01 3.79 -22.05
C LYS A 180 13.80 3.73 -23.58
N THR A 181 14.59 2.93 -24.30
CA THR A 181 14.51 2.79 -25.76
C THR A 181 13.44 1.82 -26.19
N LYS A 182 13.15 0.80 -25.35
CA LYS A 182 12.10 -0.19 -25.56
C LYS A 182 11.13 -0.20 -24.38
N LYS A 183 9.85 -0.51 -24.67
CA LYS A 183 8.86 -0.69 -23.61
C LYS A 183 9.09 -2.04 -22.94
N ASP A 184 9.59 -2.02 -21.72
CA ASP A 184 9.72 -3.15 -20.82
C ASP A 184 9.11 -2.75 -19.48
N ASN A 185 7.90 -3.19 -19.20
CA ASN A 185 7.23 -2.90 -17.93
C ASN A 185 7.75 -3.80 -16.78
N GLY A 186 8.56 -4.80 -17.08
CA GLY A 186 9.04 -5.80 -16.12
C GLY A 186 7.99 -6.80 -15.67
N ASN A 187 8.38 -7.62 -14.70
CA ASN A 187 7.53 -8.61 -14.04
C ASN A 187 7.27 -8.20 -12.58
N GLN A 188 6.07 -8.46 -12.08
CA GLN A 188 5.68 -8.13 -10.72
C GLN A 188 6.25 -9.13 -9.72
N VAL A 189 6.94 -8.63 -8.69
CA VAL A 189 7.49 -9.44 -7.60
C VAL A 189 7.25 -8.73 -6.29
N VAL A 190 6.80 -9.45 -5.28
CA VAL A 190 6.51 -8.90 -3.96
C VAL A 190 7.73 -9.03 -3.06
N LEU A 191 8.18 -7.92 -2.50
CA LEU A 191 9.27 -7.85 -1.55
C LEU A 191 8.73 -7.42 -0.19
N LEU A 192 9.03 -8.18 0.88
CA LEU A 192 8.58 -7.93 2.25
C LEU A 192 9.77 -7.59 3.14
N ALA A 193 9.68 -6.54 3.95
CA ALA A 193 10.71 -6.18 4.93
C ALA A 193 10.62 -7.05 6.18
N LYS A 194 11.74 -7.63 6.61
CA LYS A 194 11.84 -8.36 7.89
C LYS A 194 11.91 -7.43 9.09
N ASN A 195 12.50 -6.26 8.92
CA ASN A 195 12.72 -5.28 9.98
C ASN A 195 12.83 -3.86 9.41
N LYS A 196 13.16 -2.89 10.27
CA LYS A 196 13.27 -1.47 9.87
C LYS A 196 14.34 -1.22 8.81
N LYS A 197 15.45 -2.00 8.80
CA LYS A 197 16.48 -1.90 7.75
C LYS A 197 15.95 -2.37 6.40
N GLY A 198 15.24 -3.51 6.36
CA GLY A 198 14.54 -3.98 5.17
C GLY A 198 13.55 -2.94 4.64
N TYR A 199 12.77 -2.29 5.52
CA TYR A 199 11.90 -1.17 5.13
C TYR A 199 12.69 -0.04 4.44
N HIS A 200 13.84 0.37 4.97
CA HIS A 200 14.65 1.40 4.32
C HIS A 200 15.20 0.94 2.97
N ASN A 201 15.55 -0.34 2.82
CA ASN A 201 15.97 -0.92 1.56
C ASN A 201 14.84 -0.89 0.52
N LEU A 202 13.60 -1.27 0.90
CA LEU A 202 12.43 -1.13 0.04
C LEU A 202 12.18 0.33 -0.37
N ALA A 203 12.29 1.26 0.57
CA ALA A 203 12.12 2.70 0.28
C ALA A 203 13.18 3.22 -0.71
N LYS A 204 14.42 2.74 -0.63
CA LYS A 204 15.50 3.03 -1.60
C LYS A 204 15.15 2.49 -2.97
N MET A 205 14.76 1.22 -3.06
CA MET A 205 14.35 0.59 -4.33
C MET A 205 13.17 1.33 -4.96
N SER A 206 12.15 1.68 -4.17
CA SER A 206 11.01 2.46 -4.65
C SER A 206 11.44 3.85 -5.16
N SER A 207 12.34 4.54 -4.46
CA SER A 207 12.86 5.83 -4.92
C SER A 207 13.58 5.70 -6.25
N ILE A 208 14.47 4.71 -6.41
CA ILE A 208 15.20 4.43 -7.66
C ILE A 208 14.22 4.10 -8.79
N ALA A 209 13.16 3.33 -8.50
CA ALA A 209 12.15 2.99 -9.50
C ALA A 209 11.48 4.23 -10.11
N TYR A 210 11.29 5.29 -9.31
CA TYR A 210 10.68 6.54 -9.77
C TYR A 210 11.69 7.53 -10.36
N THR A 211 12.87 7.69 -9.76
CA THR A 211 13.85 8.68 -10.21
C THR A 211 14.60 8.24 -11.46
N ASP A 212 15.05 7.00 -11.48
CA ASP A 212 15.91 6.46 -12.54
C ASP A 212 15.13 5.51 -13.47
N GLY A 213 14.29 4.65 -12.90
CA GLY A 213 13.64 3.55 -13.59
C GLY A 213 12.29 3.85 -14.21
N PHE A 214 11.72 5.04 -14.01
CA PHE A 214 10.38 5.33 -14.51
C PHE A 214 10.35 5.42 -16.04
N TYR A 215 9.60 4.49 -16.63
CA TYR A 215 9.25 4.50 -18.05
C TYR A 215 7.94 3.73 -18.23
N TYR A 216 6.82 4.45 -18.42
CA TYR A 216 5.43 4.01 -18.33
C TYR A 216 5.01 3.58 -16.91
N VAL A 217 5.83 2.79 -16.23
CA VAL A 217 5.65 2.35 -14.83
C VAL A 217 6.97 2.51 -14.08
N PRO A 218 6.96 2.62 -12.73
CA PRO A 218 8.18 2.57 -11.93
C PRO A 218 8.80 1.17 -12.02
N ARG A 219 10.09 1.08 -12.33
CA ARG A 219 10.81 -0.20 -12.55
C ARG A 219 12.15 -0.20 -11.82
N ILE A 220 12.54 -1.38 -11.40
CA ILE A 220 13.92 -1.69 -10.99
C ILE A 220 14.42 -2.91 -11.76
N ASP A 221 15.69 -3.22 -11.66
CA ASP A 221 16.27 -4.43 -12.24
C ASP A 221 16.90 -5.33 -11.17
N ARG A 222 17.41 -6.48 -11.56
CA ARG A 222 18.04 -7.45 -10.67
C ARG A 222 19.26 -6.87 -9.96
N LYS A 223 20.00 -5.93 -10.55
CA LYS A 223 21.18 -5.29 -9.93
C LYS A 223 20.76 -4.45 -8.72
N ILE A 224 19.64 -3.73 -8.83
CA ILE A 224 19.09 -2.97 -7.72
C ILE A 224 18.57 -3.90 -6.63
N VAL A 225 17.92 -5.00 -6.99
CA VAL A 225 17.50 -6.03 -6.02
C VAL A 225 18.69 -6.60 -5.28
N GLU A 226 19.77 -7.01 -5.98
CA GLU A 226 21.01 -7.54 -5.37
C GLU A 226 21.66 -6.54 -4.41
N GLN A 227 21.65 -5.25 -4.77
CA GLN A 227 22.25 -4.18 -3.96
C GLN A 227 21.51 -3.95 -2.64
N TYR A 228 20.19 -4.12 -2.62
CA TYR A 228 19.34 -3.78 -1.47
C TYR A 228 18.56 -4.97 -0.89
N LYS A 229 18.97 -6.22 -1.18
CA LYS A 229 18.26 -7.44 -0.77
C LYS A 229 18.30 -7.77 0.72
N GLU A 230 19.19 -7.12 1.49
CA GLU A 230 19.38 -7.45 2.90
C GLU A 230 18.13 -7.17 3.72
N ASP A 231 17.77 -8.09 4.60
CA ASP A 231 16.58 -8.03 5.47
C ASP A 231 15.24 -8.01 4.69
N ILE A 232 15.21 -8.65 3.52
CA ILE A 232 14.03 -8.75 2.66
C ILE A 232 13.69 -10.22 2.41
N MET A 233 12.39 -10.53 2.38
CA MET A 233 11.81 -11.77 1.87
C MET A 233 11.15 -11.52 0.52
N VAL A 234 11.09 -12.54 -0.33
CA VAL A 234 10.55 -12.44 -1.69
C VAL A 234 9.44 -13.44 -1.90
N LEU A 235 8.32 -12.99 -2.47
CA LEU A 235 7.24 -13.82 -2.99
C LEU A 235 7.25 -13.75 -4.51
N SER A 236 7.06 -14.89 -5.18
CA SER A 236 7.19 -15.00 -6.65
C SER A 236 6.18 -14.18 -7.47
N GLY A 237 5.17 -13.62 -6.80
CA GLY A 237 4.17 -12.77 -7.43
C GLY A 237 2.99 -13.50 -8.06
N ASN A 238 2.08 -12.74 -8.67
CA ASN A 238 0.89 -13.20 -9.37
C ASN A 238 1.22 -13.71 -10.80
N LEU A 239 0.23 -13.87 -11.69
CA LEU A 239 0.44 -14.30 -13.09
C LEU A 239 1.35 -13.37 -13.91
N TYR A 240 1.58 -12.13 -13.44
CA TYR A 240 2.54 -11.17 -14.03
C TYR A 240 3.92 -11.27 -13.36
N GLY A 241 4.11 -12.16 -12.38
CA GLY A 241 5.40 -12.46 -11.77
C GLY A 241 6.37 -13.06 -12.78
N GLU A 242 7.68 -12.97 -12.52
CA GLU A 242 8.69 -13.44 -13.49
C GLU A 242 8.54 -14.92 -13.79
N ILE A 243 8.43 -15.76 -12.76
CA ILE A 243 8.33 -17.21 -12.91
C ILE A 243 6.97 -17.60 -13.53
N PRO A 244 5.80 -17.14 -13.01
CA PRO A 244 4.51 -17.43 -13.60
C PRO A 244 4.38 -16.97 -15.05
N SER A 245 4.86 -15.77 -15.37
CA SER A 245 4.81 -15.24 -16.73
C SER A 245 5.65 -16.07 -17.71
N LYS A 246 6.82 -16.56 -17.28
CA LYS A 246 7.65 -17.44 -18.10
C LYS A 246 7.02 -18.80 -18.31
N ILE A 247 6.36 -19.39 -17.31
CA ILE A 247 5.60 -20.65 -17.45
C ILE A 247 4.53 -20.51 -18.54
N LEU A 248 3.83 -19.39 -18.57
CA LEU A 248 2.72 -19.17 -19.49
C LEU A 248 3.17 -18.82 -20.91
N ASN A 249 4.21 -17.99 -21.06
CA ASN A 249 4.50 -17.30 -22.31
C ASN A 249 5.86 -17.68 -22.94
N VAL A 250 6.78 -18.30 -22.21
CA VAL A 250 8.13 -18.59 -22.70
C VAL A 250 8.43 -20.08 -22.65
N GLY A 251 8.41 -20.68 -21.45
CA GLY A 251 8.66 -22.11 -21.24
C GLY A 251 9.11 -22.39 -19.81
N GLU A 252 8.92 -23.66 -19.40
CA GLU A 252 9.23 -24.08 -18.03
C GLU A 252 10.73 -24.02 -17.71
N SER A 253 11.61 -24.28 -18.70
CA SER A 253 13.06 -24.19 -18.50
C SER A 253 13.51 -22.79 -18.13
N GLN A 254 13.01 -21.76 -18.83
CA GLN A 254 13.32 -20.35 -18.55
C GLN A 254 12.68 -19.87 -17.23
N ALA A 255 11.53 -20.43 -16.88
CA ALA A 255 10.90 -20.18 -15.59
C ALA A 255 11.73 -20.79 -14.45
N GLU A 256 12.25 -21.99 -14.65
CA GLU A 256 13.14 -22.67 -13.69
C GLU A 256 14.47 -21.94 -13.49
N GLU A 257 15.08 -21.42 -14.57
CA GLU A 257 16.28 -20.58 -14.49
C GLU A 257 16.03 -19.31 -13.64
N ALA A 258 14.87 -18.69 -13.82
CA ALA A 258 14.48 -17.53 -13.00
C ALA A 258 14.31 -17.93 -11.52
N LEU A 259 13.65 -19.05 -11.24
CA LEU A 259 13.50 -19.58 -9.89
C LEU A 259 14.87 -19.81 -9.21
N ILE A 260 15.81 -20.45 -9.94
CA ILE A 260 17.16 -20.73 -9.43
C ILE A 260 17.84 -19.42 -9.03
N TRP A 261 17.78 -18.40 -9.88
CA TRP A 261 18.37 -17.08 -9.57
C TRP A 261 17.76 -16.48 -8.28
N TRP A 262 16.43 -16.47 -8.14
CA TRP A 262 15.78 -15.94 -6.94
C TRP A 262 16.16 -16.72 -5.69
N LYS A 263 16.22 -18.04 -5.79
CA LYS A 263 16.64 -18.91 -4.69
C LYS A 263 18.09 -18.69 -4.30
N GLU A 264 19.00 -18.50 -5.25
CA GLU A 264 20.41 -18.19 -4.98
C GLU A 264 20.58 -16.85 -4.26
N GLN A 265 19.75 -15.84 -4.61
CA GLN A 265 19.82 -14.52 -3.99
C GLN A 265 19.25 -14.47 -2.56
N PHE A 266 18.17 -15.20 -2.29
CA PHE A 266 17.40 -15.07 -1.06
C PHE A 266 17.34 -16.34 -0.19
N GLY A 267 17.76 -17.49 -0.70
CA GLY A 267 17.79 -18.75 0.06
C GLY A 267 16.44 -19.12 0.66
N SER A 268 16.37 -19.22 1.99
CA SER A 268 15.14 -19.53 2.73
C SER A 268 14.17 -18.36 2.86
N ASP A 269 14.53 -17.19 2.36
CA ASP A 269 13.66 -15.99 2.32
C ASP A 269 12.95 -15.83 0.98
N PHE A 270 13.06 -16.79 0.08
CA PHE A 270 12.33 -16.88 -1.17
C PHE A 270 11.20 -17.90 -1.08
N TYR A 271 9.98 -17.49 -1.47
CA TYR A 271 8.76 -18.30 -1.42
C TYR A 271 8.06 -18.29 -2.77
N LEU A 272 7.54 -19.45 -3.18
CA LEU A 272 6.65 -19.56 -4.33
C LEU A 272 5.21 -19.30 -3.90
N GLU A 273 4.61 -18.30 -4.51
CA GLU A 273 3.28 -17.81 -4.20
C GLU A 273 2.23 -18.52 -5.06
N LEU A 274 1.25 -19.13 -4.42
CA LEU A 274 0.12 -19.78 -5.08
C LEU A 274 -1.15 -18.96 -4.89
N MET A 275 -1.89 -18.76 -5.97
CA MET A 275 -3.17 -18.06 -5.99
C MET A 275 -4.26 -18.92 -6.63
N ARG A 276 -5.50 -18.76 -6.17
CA ARG A 276 -6.66 -19.49 -6.66
C ARG A 276 -7.87 -18.56 -6.83
N HIS A 277 -7.90 -17.84 -7.96
CA HIS A 277 -9.04 -17.00 -8.36
C HIS A 277 -9.91 -17.67 -9.43
N LYS A 278 -9.99 -19.00 -9.46
CA LYS A 278 -10.77 -19.77 -10.44
C LYS A 278 -10.37 -19.49 -11.90
N GLN A 279 -9.09 -19.29 -12.15
CA GLN A 279 -8.53 -19.08 -13.50
C GLN A 279 -7.77 -20.32 -13.97
N GLU A 280 -7.94 -20.69 -15.24
CA GLU A 280 -7.24 -21.82 -15.86
C GLU A 280 -5.72 -21.59 -15.90
N ASP A 281 -5.28 -20.36 -16.19
CA ASP A 281 -3.88 -20.00 -16.20
C ASP A 281 -3.23 -20.16 -14.81
N GLU A 282 -3.94 -19.82 -13.72
CA GLU A 282 -3.45 -20.05 -12.36
C GLU A 282 -3.31 -21.54 -12.05
N ASN A 283 -4.27 -22.36 -12.47
CA ASN A 283 -4.19 -23.80 -12.25
C ASN A 283 -2.97 -24.40 -12.94
N ARG A 284 -2.68 -23.99 -14.19
CA ARG A 284 -1.50 -24.42 -14.93
C ARG A 284 -0.21 -23.95 -14.25
N VAL A 285 -0.14 -22.70 -13.84
CA VAL A 285 1.03 -22.12 -13.14
C VAL A 285 1.24 -22.84 -11.81
N ASN A 286 0.19 -23.02 -11.00
CA ASN A 286 0.27 -23.68 -9.71
C ASN A 286 0.82 -25.12 -9.82
N GLN A 287 0.39 -25.89 -10.81
CA GLN A 287 0.92 -27.25 -11.03
C GLN A 287 2.44 -27.24 -11.24
N THR A 288 2.94 -26.33 -12.08
CA THR A 288 4.38 -26.20 -12.34
C THR A 288 5.12 -25.68 -11.10
N LEU A 289 4.57 -24.69 -10.38
CA LEU A 289 5.17 -24.15 -9.14
C LEU A 289 5.27 -25.20 -8.05
N ILE A 290 4.26 -26.06 -7.89
CA ILE A 290 4.29 -27.19 -6.93
C ILE A 290 5.39 -28.18 -7.30
N ALA A 291 5.55 -28.51 -8.59
CA ALA A 291 6.63 -29.38 -9.06
C ALA A 291 8.01 -28.75 -8.81
N PHE A 292 8.17 -27.46 -9.09
CA PHE A 292 9.38 -26.71 -8.83
C PHE A 292 9.72 -26.60 -7.34
N ALA A 293 8.70 -26.32 -6.48
CA ALA A 293 8.86 -26.28 -5.04
C ALA A 293 9.49 -27.57 -4.50
N LYS A 294 8.96 -28.71 -4.94
CA LYS A 294 9.46 -30.03 -4.55
C LYS A 294 10.87 -30.29 -5.11
N LYS A 295 11.12 -29.96 -6.39
CA LYS A 295 12.41 -30.19 -7.06
C LYS A 295 13.53 -29.36 -6.44
N HIS A 296 13.23 -28.11 -6.12
CA HIS A 296 14.24 -27.13 -5.65
C HIS A 296 14.19 -26.89 -4.14
N ASN A 297 13.35 -27.59 -3.39
CA ASN A 297 13.16 -27.36 -1.95
C ASN A 297 12.91 -25.87 -1.63
N VAL A 298 11.90 -25.28 -2.29
CA VAL A 298 11.41 -23.93 -2.04
C VAL A 298 10.03 -24.04 -1.42
N LYS A 299 9.74 -23.24 -0.39
CA LYS A 299 8.45 -23.27 0.30
C LYS A 299 7.36 -22.61 -0.52
N LEU A 300 6.17 -23.22 -0.48
CA LEU A 300 4.95 -22.69 -1.06
C LEU A 300 4.20 -21.84 -0.03
N ILE A 301 3.55 -20.76 -0.46
CA ILE A 301 2.63 -19.98 0.35
C ILE A 301 1.36 -19.68 -0.43
N ALA A 302 0.24 -19.61 0.28
CA ALA A 302 -1.08 -19.28 -0.28
C ALA A 302 -1.42 -17.81 -0.08
N THR A 303 -1.68 -17.08 -1.16
CA THR A 303 -2.09 -15.67 -1.13
C THR A 303 -3.33 -15.41 -1.98
N ASN A 304 -3.87 -14.20 -1.92
CA ASN A 304 -5.08 -13.84 -2.66
C ASN A 304 -4.98 -12.56 -3.52
N ASN A 305 -3.85 -11.89 -3.60
CA ASN A 305 -3.67 -10.66 -4.39
C ASN A 305 -4.90 -9.71 -4.29
N THR A 306 -5.09 -9.10 -3.12
CA THR A 306 -6.34 -8.46 -2.72
C THR A 306 -6.41 -7.00 -3.18
N TYR A 307 -7.55 -6.59 -3.76
CA TYR A 307 -7.78 -5.23 -4.27
C TYR A 307 -9.00 -4.52 -3.67
N TYR A 308 -9.89 -5.25 -2.99
CA TYR A 308 -11.07 -4.71 -2.31
C TYR A 308 -11.43 -5.57 -1.09
N VAL A 309 -12.15 -4.99 -0.12
CA VAL A 309 -12.41 -5.65 1.17
C VAL A 309 -13.52 -6.70 1.04
N ASN A 310 -14.69 -6.32 0.53
CA ASN A 310 -15.83 -7.23 0.43
C ASN A 310 -16.05 -7.66 -1.01
N LYS A 311 -16.59 -8.85 -1.21
CA LYS A 311 -16.86 -9.39 -2.56
C LYS A 311 -17.79 -8.49 -3.39
N GLU A 312 -18.71 -7.80 -2.72
CA GLU A 312 -19.66 -6.86 -3.32
C GLU A 312 -18.98 -5.60 -3.87
N ASP A 313 -17.78 -5.26 -3.40
CA ASP A 313 -17.03 -4.08 -3.84
C ASP A 313 -16.39 -4.28 -5.22
N ALA A 314 -16.46 -5.48 -5.79
CA ALA A 314 -15.90 -5.82 -7.10
C ALA A 314 -16.37 -4.89 -8.22
N ASN A 315 -17.66 -4.47 -8.19
CA ASN A 315 -18.18 -3.55 -9.19
C ASN A 315 -17.60 -2.13 -9.04
N ALA A 316 -17.45 -1.64 -7.82
CA ALA A 316 -16.84 -0.35 -7.54
C ALA A 316 -15.35 -0.35 -7.96
N HIS A 317 -14.65 -1.45 -7.70
CA HIS A 317 -13.27 -1.65 -8.14
C HIS A 317 -13.15 -1.68 -9.67
N ASP A 318 -14.07 -2.36 -10.38
CA ASP A 318 -14.08 -2.40 -11.85
C ASP A 318 -14.29 -0.99 -12.46
N ILE A 319 -15.15 -0.16 -11.84
CA ILE A 319 -15.33 1.24 -12.23
C ILE A 319 -14.03 2.04 -12.01
N LEU A 320 -13.32 1.81 -10.90
CA LEU A 320 -12.03 2.45 -10.63
C LEU A 320 -11.00 2.11 -11.73
N LEU A 321 -10.93 0.84 -12.16
CA LEU A 321 -10.07 0.44 -13.27
C LEU A 321 -10.47 1.09 -14.60
N CYS A 322 -11.77 1.29 -14.85
CA CYS A 322 -12.24 2.04 -16.02
C CYS A 322 -11.78 3.50 -15.99
N VAL A 323 -11.80 4.14 -14.82
CA VAL A 323 -11.27 5.51 -14.64
C VAL A 323 -9.77 5.55 -14.95
N LYS A 324 -9.01 4.57 -14.45
CA LYS A 324 -7.57 4.45 -14.71
C LYS A 324 -7.23 4.35 -16.20
N GLU A 325 -7.97 3.51 -16.92
CA GLU A 325 -7.70 3.23 -18.34
C GLU A 325 -8.37 4.24 -19.29
N GLY A 326 -9.24 5.12 -18.79
CA GLY A 326 -10.05 6.01 -19.63
C GLY A 326 -11.11 5.28 -20.46
N GLU A 327 -11.55 4.11 -19.99
CA GLU A 327 -12.45 3.20 -20.69
C GLU A 327 -13.86 3.17 -20.08
N LYS A 328 -14.81 2.66 -20.85
CA LYS A 328 -16.18 2.45 -20.36
C LYS A 328 -16.32 1.04 -19.77
N GLN A 329 -17.12 0.90 -18.72
CA GLN A 329 -17.40 -0.41 -18.13
C GLN A 329 -18.05 -1.39 -19.14
N ALA A 330 -18.78 -0.89 -20.12
CA ALA A 330 -19.37 -1.70 -21.20
C ALA A 330 -18.30 -2.27 -22.17
N THR A 331 -17.08 -1.74 -22.20
CA THR A 331 -15.98 -2.32 -22.98
C THR A 331 -15.59 -3.68 -22.37
N PRO A 332 -15.57 -4.77 -23.16
CA PRO A 332 -15.30 -6.10 -22.61
C PRO A 332 -13.87 -6.20 -22.04
N ILE A 333 -13.74 -6.92 -20.90
CA ILE A 333 -12.44 -7.22 -20.31
C ILE A 333 -11.70 -8.22 -21.18
N GLY A 334 -10.43 -7.95 -21.49
CA GLY A 334 -9.60 -8.83 -22.33
C GLY A 334 -8.30 -8.16 -22.75
N ARG A 335 -7.66 -8.76 -23.76
CA ARG A 335 -6.39 -8.27 -24.32
C ARG A 335 -6.57 -7.87 -25.78
N GLY A 336 -5.87 -6.82 -26.21
CA GLY A 336 -5.86 -6.36 -27.59
C GLY A 336 -6.88 -5.26 -27.89
N ARG A 337 -6.98 -4.88 -29.16
CA ARG A 337 -7.83 -3.77 -29.60
C ARG A 337 -9.31 -4.06 -29.35
N GLY A 338 -10.02 -3.12 -28.72
CA GLY A 338 -11.45 -3.24 -28.40
C GLY A 338 -11.73 -3.92 -27.06
N TYR A 339 -10.69 -4.21 -26.28
CA TYR A 339 -10.79 -4.73 -24.91
C TYR A 339 -10.18 -3.74 -23.93
N ARG A 340 -10.62 -3.80 -22.67
CA ARG A 340 -10.03 -3.06 -21.56
C ARG A 340 -9.41 -3.99 -20.53
N TYR A 341 -8.53 -3.43 -19.70
CA TYR A 341 -8.06 -4.12 -18.51
C TYR A 341 -9.19 -4.22 -17.47
N GLY A 342 -9.21 -5.31 -16.74
CA GLY A 342 -10.12 -5.59 -15.62
C GLY A 342 -9.84 -6.95 -15.02
N LEU A 343 -10.29 -7.17 -13.80
CA LEU A 343 -10.17 -8.48 -13.16
C LEU A 343 -11.19 -9.45 -13.78
N PRO A 344 -10.80 -10.72 -14.00
CA PRO A 344 -11.65 -11.68 -14.71
C PRO A 344 -12.89 -12.13 -13.93
N ASN A 345 -12.88 -11.97 -12.60
CA ASN A 345 -13.96 -12.34 -11.70
C ASN A 345 -13.90 -11.56 -10.37
N GLN A 346 -14.73 -11.94 -9.38
CA GLN A 346 -14.87 -11.25 -8.10
C GLN A 346 -14.08 -11.90 -6.95
N GLU A 347 -13.07 -12.70 -7.22
CA GLU A 347 -12.35 -13.47 -6.20
C GLU A 347 -11.19 -12.69 -5.53
N TYR A 348 -10.97 -11.44 -5.88
CA TYR A 348 -9.86 -10.59 -5.39
C TYR A 348 -10.19 -9.78 -4.14
N TYR A 349 -11.20 -10.22 -3.36
CA TYR A 349 -11.57 -9.60 -2.08
C TYR A 349 -10.73 -10.14 -0.92
N PHE A 350 -10.76 -9.43 0.20
CA PHE A 350 -10.07 -9.82 1.42
C PHE A 350 -10.79 -11.00 2.10
N LYS A 351 -10.41 -12.22 1.73
CA LYS A 351 -11.00 -13.47 2.22
C LYS A 351 -10.66 -13.70 3.70
N SER A 352 -11.56 -14.34 4.43
CA SER A 352 -11.26 -14.82 5.79
C SER A 352 -10.19 -15.93 5.78
N GLY A 353 -9.54 -16.15 6.92
CA GLY A 353 -8.59 -17.25 7.06
C GLY A 353 -9.24 -18.62 6.80
N GLU A 354 -10.50 -18.80 7.19
CA GLU A 354 -11.25 -20.04 6.94
C GLU A 354 -11.53 -20.27 5.45
N GLU A 355 -11.90 -19.21 4.70
CA GLU A 355 -12.05 -19.31 3.25
C GLU A 355 -10.74 -19.70 2.57
N MET A 356 -9.61 -19.12 3.01
CA MET A 356 -8.30 -19.46 2.45
C MET A 356 -7.87 -20.88 2.82
N LYS A 357 -8.10 -21.33 4.04
CA LYS A 357 -7.84 -22.72 4.47
C LYS A 357 -8.66 -23.72 3.66
N GLN A 358 -9.93 -23.42 3.39
CA GLN A 358 -10.79 -24.25 2.53
C GLN A 358 -10.28 -24.27 1.09
N LEU A 359 -9.88 -23.12 0.56
CA LEU A 359 -9.40 -22.96 -0.81
C LEU A 359 -8.09 -23.74 -1.06
N PHE A 360 -7.24 -23.90 -0.04
CA PHE A 360 -5.96 -24.60 -0.10
C PHE A 360 -5.91 -25.89 0.75
N ALA A 361 -7.06 -26.47 1.04
CA ALA A 361 -7.15 -27.63 1.90
C ALA A 361 -6.45 -28.90 1.36
N ASP A 362 -6.26 -28.97 0.05
CA ASP A 362 -5.46 -30.00 -0.64
C ASP A 362 -3.94 -29.75 -0.58
N LEU A 363 -3.52 -28.57 -0.08
CA LEU A 363 -2.11 -28.15 -0.02
C LEU A 363 -1.84 -27.38 1.29
N PRO A 364 -2.03 -28.06 2.45
CA PRO A 364 -2.00 -27.41 3.77
C PRO A 364 -0.68 -26.72 4.09
N GLU A 365 0.45 -27.21 3.56
CA GLU A 365 1.76 -26.60 3.75
C GLU A 365 1.83 -25.15 3.24
N ALA A 366 1.06 -24.81 2.20
CA ALA A 366 1.02 -23.44 1.68
C ALA A 366 0.36 -22.45 2.66
N ILE A 367 -0.51 -22.92 3.53
CA ILE A 367 -1.09 -22.13 4.63
C ILE A 367 -0.14 -22.12 5.84
N ILE A 368 0.39 -23.28 6.24
CA ILE A 368 1.24 -23.45 7.43
C ILE A 368 2.53 -22.63 7.30
N ASN A 369 3.13 -22.59 6.12
CA ASN A 369 4.36 -21.83 5.86
C ASN A 369 4.22 -20.31 6.05
N ILE A 370 2.99 -19.77 6.10
CA ILE A 370 2.74 -18.34 6.36
C ILE A 370 3.24 -17.95 7.74
N GLN A 371 3.11 -18.86 8.73
CA GLN A 371 3.60 -18.61 10.09
C GLN A 371 5.10 -18.29 10.11
N GLU A 372 5.91 -18.98 9.29
CA GLU A 372 7.36 -18.69 9.22
C GLU A 372 7.65 -17.27 8.77
N ILE A 373 6.88 -16.76 7.79
CA ILE A 373 7.03 -15.36 7.33
C ILE A 373 6.66 -14.39 8.46
N ILE A 374 5.56 -14.66 9.19
CA ILE A 374 5.15 -13.86 10.34
C ILE A 374 6.23 -13.83 11.41
N ASP A 375 6.86 -14.97 11.69
CA ASP A 375 7.89 -15.09 12.72
C ASP A 375 9.20 -14.38 12.33
N LYS A 376 9.54 -14.36 11.04
CA LYS A 376 10.71 -13.65 10.51
C LYS A 376 10.58 -12.11 10.54
N VAL A 377 9.37 -11.58 10.71
CA VAL A 377 9.15 -10.13 10.75
C VAL A 377 9.23 -9.62 12.19
N GLU A 378 10.10 -8.67 12.43
CA GLU A 378 10.20 -7.90 13.67
C GLU A 378 9.15 -6.79 13.67
N ALA A 379 8.53 -6.52 14.82
CA ALA A 379 7.70 -5.35 14.99
C ALA A 379 8.57 -4.09 15.15
N TYR A 380 8.33 -3.06 14.36
CA TYR A 380 9.07 -1.79 14.44
C TYR A 380 8.15 -0.60 14.25
N SER A 381 8.54 0.52 14.84
CA SER A 381 7.88 1.80 14.65
C SER A 381 8.57 2.61 13.56
N LEU A 382 7.76 3.29 12.74
CA LEU A 382 8.21 4.29 11.78
C LEU A 382 8.17 5.71 12.34
N TYR A 383 7.66 5.89 13.56
CA TYR A 383 7.75 7.16 14.27
C TYR A 383 9.22 7.50 14.54
N ARG A 384 9.53 8.75 14.39
CA ARG A 384 10.83 9.34 14.76
C ARG A 384 10.62 10.77 15.26
N ASP A 385 11.56 11.26 16.00
CA ASP A 385 11.61 12.66 16.38
C ASP A 385 11.77 13.55 15.15
N VAL A 386 11.33 14.80 15.29
CA VAL A 386 11.48 15.81 14.22
C VAL A 386 12.97 16.01 13.93
N LEU A 387 13.36 15.75 12.69
CA LEU A 387 14.73 15.99 12.23
C LEU A 387 14.80 17.41 11.65
N LEU A 388 15.35 18.33 12.40
CA LEU A 388 15.69 19.64 11.88
C LEU A 388 17.11 19.59 11.30
N PRO A 389 17.36 20.15 10.10
CA PRO A 389 18.70 20.33 9.61
C PRO A 389 19.51 21.21 10.55
N LYS A 390 20.77 20.87 10.82
CA LYS A 390 21.68 21.76 11.55
C LYS A 390 22.01 22.95 10.65
N PHE A 391 21.79 24.15 11.15
CA PHE A 391 22.22 25.36 10.48
C PHE A 391 23.73 25.56 10.70
N LYS A 392 24.49 25.88 9.63
CA LYS A 392 25.90 26.16 9.77
C LYS A 392 26.08 27.58 10.28
N ILE A 393 26.39 27.72 11.56
CA ILE A 393 26.67 29.01 12.19
C ILE A 393 28.15 29.43 11.93
N PRO A 394 28.48 30.73 12.00
CA PRO A 394 29.88 31.20 11.98
C PRO A 394 30.69 30.66 13.18
N ASP A 395 31.98 30.37 12.95
CA ASP A 395 32.89 29.75 13.94
C ASP A 395 32.92 30.49 15.26
N GLU A 396 32.78 31.82 15.26
CA GLU A 396 32.76 32.70 16.45
C GLU A 396 31.56 32.44 17.39
N PHE A 397 30.53 31.78 16.90
CA PHE A 397 29.34 31.39 17.68
C PHE A 397 29.33 29.89 18.05
N GLU A 398 30.30 29.12 17.58
CA GLU A 398 30.40 27.72 17.94
C GLU A 398 30.65 27.54 19.44
N VAL A 399 29.91 26.64 20.07
CA VAL A 399 29.99 26.27 21.47
C VAL A 399 30.45 24.81 21.54
N ALA A 400 31.60 24.54 22.15
CA ALA A 400 32.20 23.20 22.15
C ALA A 400 31.30 22.15 22.81
N GLU A 401 30.58 22.52 23.85
CA GLU A 401 29.65 21.66 24.58
C GLU A 401 28.44 21.20 23.72
N ASP A 402 28.07 21.96 22.66
CA ASP A 402 27.00 21.57 21.75
C ASP A 402 27.36 20.32 20.90
N ALA A 403 28.66 20.10 20.69
CA ALA A 403 29.15 18.89 20.01
C ALA A 403 29.08 17.65 20.92
N GLU A 404 29.17 17.83 22.24
CA GLU A 404 29.18 16.75 23.23
C GLU A 404 27.77 16.31 23.64
N ASP A 405 26.85 17.30 23.85
CA ASP A 405 25.50 17.03 24.38
C ASP A 405 24.37 17.25 23.38
N GLY A 406 24.70 17.64 22.14
CA GLY A 406 23.69 17.91 21.09
C GLY A 406 22.91 19.21 21.32
N GLY A 407 23.44 20.11 22.16
CA GLY A 407 22.83 21.42 22.45
C GLY A 407 22.79 22.35 21.22
N VAL A 408 22.08 23.45 21.35
CA VAL A 408 21.88 24.47 20.30
C VAL A 408 22.25 25.87 20.81
N ARG A 409 23.21 25.96 21.76
CA ARG A 409 23.64 27.22 22.37
C ARG A 409 24.27 28.17 21.35
N GLY A 410 25.07 27.62 20.45
CA GLY A 410 25.69 28.38 19.36
C GLY A 410 24.63 28.96 18.41
N GLU A 411 23.65 28.17 18.00
CA GLU A 411 22.54 28.64 17.16
C GLU A 411 21.71 29.72 17.87
N ASN A 412 21.47 29.59 19.19
CA ASN A 412 20.78 30.59 19.99
C ASN A 412 21.55 31.92 20.05
N ASN A 413 22.87 31.85 20.27
CA ASN A 413 23.72 33.04 20.32
C ASN A 413 23.73 33.77 18.98
N TYR A 414 23.84 33.02 17.88
CA TYR A 414 23.83 33.59 16.54
C TYR A 414 22.45 34.16 16.17
N LEU A 415 21.36 33.49 16.52
CA LEU A 415 20.01 33.99 16.32
C LEU A 415 19.80 35.30 17.06
N ARG A 416 20.25 35.37 18.33
CA ARG A 416 20.19 36.57 19.15
C ARG A 416 20.96 37.75 18.50
N ASP A 417 22.17 37.50 18.05
CA ASP A 417 23.01 38.51 17.38
C ASP A 417 22.32 39.07 16.12
N LEU A 418 21.84 38.17 15.24
CA LEU A 418 21.12 38.59 14.05
C LEU A 418 19.82 39.36 14.38
N THR A 419 19.09 38.94 15.41
CA THR A 419 17.87 39.58 15.83
C THR A 419 18.15 41.02 16.29
N TYR A 420 19.16 41.25 17.12
CA TYR A 420 19.50 42.61 17.59
C TYR A 420 20.13 43.46 16.49
N LYS A 421 20.91 42.92 15.61
CA LYS A 421 21.38 43.61 14.39
C LYS A 421 20.21 44.04 13.48
N GLY A 422 19.20 43.19 13.36
CA GLY A 422 17.97 43.47 12.62
C GLY A 422 17.10 44.52 13.34
N ALA A 423 16.94 44.39 14.65
CA ALA A 423 16.20 45.34 15.47
C ALA A 423 16.72 46.78 15.37
N ALA A 424 18.06 46.94 15.39
CA ALA A 424 18.69 48.24 15.19
C ALA A 424 18.41 48.88 13.81
N LYS A 425 18.05 48.05 12.79
CA LYS A 425 17.65 48.55 11.45
C LYS A 425 16.16 48.82 11.34
N ARG A 426 15.33 48.11 12.13
CA ARG A 426 13.86 48.13 12.01
C ARG A 426 13.21 49.12 12.97
N TYR A 427 13.79 49.33 14.13
CA TYR A 427 13.27 50.25 15.14
C TYR A 427 14.16 51.51 15.23
N PRO A 428 13.58 52.73 15.18
CA PRO A 428 14.34 53.98 15.34
C PRO A 428 15.04 54.06 16.69
N GLU A 429 14.42 53.52 17.73
CA GLU A 429 14.93 53.43 19.08
C GLU A 429 14.58 52.08 19.71
N LEU A 430 15.56 51.40 20.28
CA LEU A 430 15.38 50.14 21.02
C LEU A 430 14.99 50.43 22.47
N THR A 431 13.70 50.69 22.70
CA THR A 431 13.15 50.93 24.04
C THR A 431 13.28 49.69 24.93
N ALA A 432 13.14 49.89 26.26
CA ALA A 432 13.14 48.78 27.22
C ALA A 432 12.05 47.72 26.89
N ALA A 433 10.86 48.16 26.52
CA ALA A 433 9.75 47.28 26.17
C ALA A 433 10.04 46.42 24.92
N ILE A 434 10.69 47.01 23.88
CA ILE A 434 11.09 46.25 22.69
C ILE A 434 12.14 45.19 23.05
N LYS A 435 13.12 45.53 23.89
CA LYS A 435 14.13 44.59 24.35
C LYS A 435 13.54 43.46 25.15
N GLU A 436 12.66 43.75 26.07
CA GLU A 436 11.94 42.76 26.88
C GLU A 436 11.15 41.78 25.99
N ARG A 437 10.43 42.30 24.99
CA ARG A 437 9.71 41.47 24.01
C ARG A 437 10.63 40.57 23.21
N LEU A 438 11.74 41.10 22.69
CA LEU A 438 12.71 40.30 21.93
C LEU A 438 13.38 39.23 22.80
N ASP A 439 13.76 39.56 24.03
CA ASP A 439 14.37 38.60 24.96
C ASP A 439 13.40 37.49 25.36
N PHE A 440 12.11 37.82 25.57
CA PHE A 440 11.05 36.86 25.84
C PHE A 440 10.85 35.89 24.66
N GLU A 441 10.75 36.43 23.44
CA GLU A 441 10.58 35.60 22.24
C GLU A 441 11.81 34.69 21.97
N LEU A 442 13.04 35.23 22.09
CA LEU A 442 14.27 34.46 21.92
C LEU A 442 14.40 33.34 22.97
N LEU A 443 14.02 33.62 24.21
CA LEU A 443 14.00 32.58 25.26
C LEU A 443 12.98 31.50 24.96
N THR A 444 11.80 31.86 24.48
CA THR A 444 10.75 30.90 24.10
C THR A 444 11.19 30.04 22.90
N ILE A 445 11.80 30.65 21.88
CA ILE A 445 12.32 29.94 20.70
C ILE A 445 13.43 28.96 21.12
N SER A 446 14.33 29.39 22.01
CA SER A 446 15.40 28.56 22.58
C SER A 446 14.84 27.36 23.33
N ASN A 447 13.91 27.58 24.26
CA ASN A 447 13.28 26.54 25.07
C ASN A 447 12.46 25.53 24.22
N SER A 448 11.92 25.98 23.11
CA SER A 448 11.20 25.13 22.16
C SER A 448 12.12 24.34 21.20
N GLY A 449 13.43 24.63 21.18
CA GLY A 449 14.42 23.91 20.35
C GLY A 449 14.41 24.32 18.87
N TYR A 450 13.89 25.50 18.52
CA TYR A 450 13.74 25.93 17.12
C TYR A 450 14.66 27.07 16.64
N PRO A 451 15.81 27.41 17.29
CA PRO A 451 16.67 28.49 16.80
C PRO A 451 17.18 28.23 15.38
N GLY A 452 17.62 26.99 15.09
CA GLY A 452 18.07 26.60 13.77
C GLY A 452 17.01 26.75 12.68
N TYR A 453 15.73 26.50 13.02
CA TYR A 453 14.64 26.69 12.06
C TYR A 453 14.46 28.16 11.66
N PHE A 454 14.51 29.09 12.63
CA PHE A 454 14.50 30.52 12.34
C PHE A 454 15.69 30.96 11.50
N LEU A 455 16.90 30.44 11.77
CA LEU A 455 18.09 30.73 11.02
C LEU A 455 17.99 30.25 9.58
N ILE A 456 17.50 29.03 9.35
CA ILE A 456 17.26 28.46 8.02
C ILE A 456 16.29 29.33 7.23
N VAL A 457 15.15 29.71 7.82
CA VAL A 457 14.12 30.51 7.13
C VAL A 457 14.67 31.90 6.80
N GLN A 458 15.40 32.53 7.74
CA GLN A 458 16.04 33.82 7.53
C GLN A 458 17.03 33.76 6.37
N ASP A 459 17.87 32.70 6.32
CA ASP A 459 18.94 32.57 5.36
C ASP A 459 18.39 32.43 3.93
N PHE A 460 17.45 31.50 3.70
CA PHE A 460 16.91 31.35 2.35
C PHE A 460 16.05 32.57 1.89
N ILE A 461 15.40 33.28 2.80
CA ILE A 461 14.70 34.54 2.47
C ILE A 461 15.73 35.63 2.11
N ALA A 462 16.82 35.74 2.88
CA ALA A 462 17.89 36.69 2.57
C ALA A 462 18.55 36.38 1.24
N GLU A 463 18.80 35.11 0.93
CA GLU A 463 19.40 34.70 -0.34
C GLU A 463 18.44 34.95 -1.52
N ALA A 464 17.15 34.64 -1.38
CA ALA A 464 16.16 34.95 -2.40
C ALA A 464 16.17 36.45 -2.76
N ARG A 465 16.23 37.33 -1.76
CA ARG A 465 16.30 38.78 -1.99
C ARG A 465 17.59 39.21 -2.66
N LYS A 466 18.74 38.61 -2.35
CA LYS A 466 20.01 38.84 -3.05
C LYS A 466 19.96 38.44 -4.53
N MET A 467 19.19 37.39 -4.83
CA MET A 467 18.95 36.93 -6.21
C MET A 467 17.85 37.73 -6.93
N ASP A 468 17.41 38.84 -6.37
CA ASP A 468 16.30 39.69 -6.90
C ASP A 468 14.97 38.93 -7.04
N VAL A 469 14.76 37.92 -6.19
CA VAL A 469 13.49 37.18 -6.11
C VAL A 469 12.60 37.85 -5.08
N SER A 470 11.39 38.22 -5.48
CA SER A 470 10.41 38.85 -4.61
C SER A 470 9.94 37.87 -3.52
N VAL A 471 10.02 38.32 -2.26
CA VAL A 471 9.52 37.54 -1.11
C VAL A 471 8.36 38.30 -0.48
N GLY A 472 7.26 37.59 -0.21
CA GLY A 472 6.06 38.14 0.44
C GLY A 472 6.34 38.66 1.86
N PRO A 473 5.42 39.47 2.44
CA PRO A 473 5.61 40.10 3.75
C PRO A 473 5.47 39.16 4.95
N GLY A 474 5.30 37.87 4.71
CA GLY A 474 4.96 36.85 5.71
C GLY A 474 3.51 36.41 5.61
N ARG A 475 3.18 35.29 6.25
CA ARG A 475 1.83 34.72 6.30
C ARG A 475 1.51 34.15 7.68
N GLY A 476 0.21 33.91 7.93
CA GLY A 476 -0.24 33.23 9.14
C GLY A 476 0.12 33.94 10.43
N SER A 477 0.38 33.18 11.48
CA SER A 477 0.67 33.68 12.83
C SER A 477 2.10 34.19 13.01
N ALA A 478 3.03 33.89 12.09
CA ALA A 478 4.42 34.37 12.15
C ALA A 478 4.54 35.93 12.22
N ALA A 479 3.54 36.63 11.70
CA ALA A 479 3.44 38.09 11.84
C ALA A 479 3.39 38.58 13.30
N GLY A 480 3.06 37.70 14.26
CA GLY A 480 3.08 38.03 15.71
C GLY A 480 4.48 38.01 16.33
N SER A 481 5.54 37.59 15.61
CA SER A 481 6.90 37.51 16.14
C SER A 481 7.74 38.77 15.81
N ALA A 482 8.23 39.46 16.84
CA ALA A 482 9.18 40.53 16.71
C ALA A 482 10.56 40.05 16.28
N VAL A 483 10.97 38.83 16.68
CA VAL A 483 12.18 38.15 16.20
C VAL A 483 12.10 37.92 14.69
N ALA A 484 11.00 37.36 14.20
CA ALA A 484 10.78 37.13 12.75
C ALA A 484 10.78 38.48 11.97
N TYR A 485 10.21 39.52 12.53
CA TYR A 485 10.26 40.86 11.97
C TYR A 485 11.70 41.39 11.89
N CYS A 486 12.46 41.32 12.98
CA CYS A 486 13.86 41.77 13.01
C CYS A 486 14.76 40.99 12.06
N LEU A 487 14.54 39.69 11.90
CA LEU A 487 15.28 38.83 10.96
C LEU A 487 14.90 39.10 9.50
N GLY A 488 13.87 39.91 9.22
CA GLY A 488 13.39 40.13 7.85
C GLY A 488 12.56 38.98 7.29
N ILE A 489 12.16 38.03 8.11
CA ILE A 489 11.23 36.95 7.72
C ILE A 489 9.85 37.55 7.43
N THR A 490 9.37 38.44 8.30
CA THR A 490 8.12 39.16 8.09
C THR A 490 8.37 40.68 7.93
N ASN A 491 7.39 41.37 7.33
CA ASN A 491 7.43 42.84 7.15
C ASN A 491 6.36 43.58 7.96
N ILE A 492 5.69 42.87 8.87
CA ILE A 492 4.67 43.43 9.77
C ILE A 492 5.31 43.62 11.16
N ASP A 493 5.29 44.83 11.70
CA ASP A 493 5.76 45.10 13.05
C ASP A 493 4.71 44.64 14.08
N PRO A 494 4.94 43.57 14.83
CA PRO A 494 3.96 43.03 15.76
C PRO A 494 3.73 43.94 16.97
N ILE A 495 4.72 44.74 17.33
CA ILE A 495 4.59 45.70 18.46
C ILE A 495 3.68 46.86 18.06
N LYS A 496 3.87 47.41 16.89
CA LYS A 496 3.02 48.51 16.36
C LYS A 496 1.55 48.12 16.22
N TYR A 497 1.28 46.84 15.87
CA TYR A 497 -0.07 46.34 15.65
C TYR A 497 -0.62 45.50 16.82
N ASP A 498 0.06 45.49 17.95
CA ASP A 498 -0.32 44.75 19.17
C ASP A 498 -0.63 43.26 18.91
N LEU A 499 0.24 42.60 18.12
CA LEU A 499 0.09 41.20 17.80
C LEU A 499 0.75 40.31 18.86
N LEU A 500 0.03 39.25 19.24
CA LEU A 500 0.47 38.34 20.29
C LEU A 500 1.40 37.24 19.72
N PHE A 501 2.59 37.11 20.33
CA PHE A 501 3.57 36.07 19.98
C PHE A 501 3.06 34.66 20.33
N GLU A 502 2.31 34.53 21.40
CA GLU A 502 1.78 33.25 21.89
C GLU A 502 0.80 32.59 20.90
N ARG A 503 0.23 33.35 19.96
CA ARG A 503 -0.56 32.81 18.85
C ARG A 503 0.29 32.13 17.80
N PHE A 504 1.57 32.47 17.72
CA PHE A 504 2.54 31.92 16.80
C PHE A 504 3.33 30.78 17.46
N LEU A 505 3.93 31.03 18.63
CA LEU A 505 4.68 30.02 19.39
C LEU A 505 4.25 30.12 20.86
N ASN A 506 3.52 29.09 21.32
CA ASN A 506 3.05 29.01 22.70
C ASN A 506 4.05 28.18 23.52
N PRO A 507 4.59 28.73 24.62
CA PRO A 507 5.51 28.01 25.52
C PRO A 507 4.92 26.69 26.06
N ASP A 508 3.60 26.65 26.26
CA ASP A 508 2.89 25.50 26.83
C ASP A 508 2.49 24.44 25.77
N ARG A 509 2.66 24.75 24.49
CA ARG A 509 2.28 23.86 23.39
C ARG A 509 3.46 23.62 22.44
N VAL A 510 4.18 22.53 22.68
CA VAL A 510 5.32 22.13 21.85
C VAL A 510 4.83 21.62 20.49
N SER A 511 4.67 22.51 19.53
CA SER A 511 4.48 22.16 18.12
C SER A 511 5.37 23.05 17.27
N MET A 512 5.95 22.48 16.20
CA MET A 512 6.79 23.22 15.27
C MET A 512 6.01 24.42 14.71
N PRO A 513 6.55 25.65 14.81
CA PRO A 513 5.89 26.83 14.27
C PRO A 513 5.86 26.78 12.72
N ASP A 514 4.80 27.33 12.14
CA ASP A 514 4.68 27.51 10.68
C ASP A 514 5.12 28.94 10.33
N ILE A 515 6.31 29.07 9.74
CA ILE A 515 6.92 30.34 9.35
C ILE A 515 6.78 30.55 7.84
#